data_85933bd23c0cd165bbc5aba24b474aa0
#
_entry.id   85933bd23c0cd165bbc5aba24b474aa0
#
_cell.length_a   1.000
_cell.length_b   1.000
_cell.length_c   1.000
_cell.angle_alpha   90.00
_cell.angle_beta   90.00
_cell.angle_gamma   90.00
#
_symmetry.space_group_name_H-M   'P 1'
#
loop_
_entity.id
_entity.type
_entity.pdbx_description
1 polymer ?
#
loop_
_entity_poly.entity_id
_entity_poly.type
_entity_poly.pdbx_seq_one_letter_code
_entity_poly.pdbx_strand_id
1 'polypeptide(L)'
;INYTSALTADHVFFNSEYHLGAFLTELPSFLKAFPDHNNLETVEDIRKKSSVLPLALDLKKFDKHKPIKFEKPKRAVILWNHRWEYDKNPEQFFNALFELDEHGIDFSLVVLGESYEKHPAMFAIAKTKLADKILHFGYAENFDEYAKWLWQADMLPVTSIQDFFGASIIEAMYCNVVPLLPERLAYPEHIPEQFHSTFFYKQENFAIKLQRRIMDVSYLRVMNTRQ
;
A
#
# COMPACT_ATOMS: atom_id res chain seq x y z
N ILE A 1 -9.75 -13.98 -19.05
CA ILE A 1 -8.58 -13.48 -19.82
C ILE A 1 -7.30 -14.07 -19.24
N ASN A 2 -7.05 -13.93 -17.94
CA ASN A 2 -5.80 -14.40 -17.34
C ASN A 2 -5.60 -15.91 -17.46
N TYR A 3 -6.65 -16.72 -17.33
CA TYR A 3 -6.56 -18.17 -17.49
C TYR A 3 -6.08 -18.58 -18.89
N THR A 4 -6.73 -18.06 -19.94
CA THR A 4 -6.38 -18.39 -21.33
C THR A 4 -4.96 -17.97 -21.66
N SER A 5 -4.53 -16.77 -21.21
CA SER A 5 -3.17 -16.29 -21.38
C SER A 5 -2.15 -17.17 -20.64
N ALA A 6 -2.45 -17.56 -19.41
CA ALA A 6 -1.59 -18.47 -18.65
C ALA A 6 -1.51 -19.87 -19.28
N LEU A 7 -2.61 -20.37 -19.85
CA LEU A 7 -2.63 -21.68 -20.50
C LEU A 7 -1.77 -21.72 -21.77
N THR A 8 -1.78 -20.65 -22.57
CA THR A 8 -1.09 -20.60 -23.87
C THR A 8 0.37 -20.13 -23.77
N ALA A 9 0.77 -19.47 -22.69
CA ALA A 9 2.14 -19.02 -22.49
C ALA A 9 3.12 -20.18 -22.26
N ASP A 10 4.37 -20.05 -22.68
CA ASP A 10 5.43 -21.00 -22.39
C ASP A 10 5.86 -20.93 -20.93
N HIS A 11 5.81 -19.73 -20.34
CA HIS A 11 6.11 -19.47 -18.92
C HIS A 11 5.23 -18.34 -18.38
N VAL A 12 4.87 -18.42 -17.09
CA VAL A 12 4.03 -17.42 -16.41
C VAL A 12 4.76 -16.88 -15.19
N PHE A 13 4.93 -15.56 -15.14
CA PHE A 13 5.55 -14.90 -13.99
C PHE A 13 4.50 -14.17 -13.15
N PHE A 14 4.62 -14.33 -11.83
CA PHE A 14 3.79 -13.64 -10.83
C PHE A 14 4.64 -12.68 -10.00
N ASN A 15 4.06 -11.59 -9.53
CA ASN A 15 4.81 -10.55 -8.83
C ASN A 15 5.23 -10.94 -7.41
N SER A 16 4.56 -11.94 -6.81
CA SER A 16 4.77 -12.39 -5.44
C SER A 16 4.32 -13.84 -5.27
N GLU A 17 4.77 -14.51 -4.22
CA GLU A 17 4.29 -15.84 -3.83
C GLU A 17 2.79 -15.81 -3.51
N TYR A 18 2.33 -14.75 -2.85
CA TYR A 18 0.90 -14.52 -2.61
C TYR A 18 0.11 -14.49 -3.92
N HIS A 19 0.57 -13.74 -4.94
CA HIS A 19 -0.12 -13.63 -6.23
C HIS A 19 -0.21 -15.01 -6.93
N LEU A 20 0.90 -15.74 -6.98
CA LEU A 20 0.95 -17.10 -7.53
C LEU A 20 0.00 -18.03 -6.78
N GLY A 21 0.08 -18.04 -5.46
CA GLY A 21 -0.76 -18.88 -4.60
C GLY A 21 -2.24 -18.56 -4.75
N ALA A 22 -2.63 -17.27 -4.70
CA ALA A 22 -4.00 -16.83 -4.88
C ALA A 22 -4.56 -17.23 -6.25
N PHE A 23 -3.80 -17.01 -7.32
CA PHE A 23 -4.22 -17.38 -8.67
C PHE A 23 -4.49 -18.90 -8.78
N LEU A 24 -3.56 -19.73 -8.33
CA LEU A 24 -3.68 -21.19 -8.43
C LEU A 24 -4.75 -21.76 -7.49
N THR A 25 -5.04 -21.10 -6.38
CA THR A 25 -6.09 -21.51 -5.45
C THR A 25 -7.47 -21.18 -5.97
N GLU A 26 -7.65 -20.01 -6.59
CA GLU A 26 -8.96 -19.57 -7.11
C GLU A 26 -9.28 -20.16 -8.48
N LEU A 27 -8.29 -20.53 -9.27
CA LEU A 27 -8.47 -21.04 -10.63
C LEU A 27 -9.40 -22.25 -10.72
N PRO A 28 -9.32 -23.28 -9.84
CA PRO A 28 -10.26 -24.40 -9.89
C PRO A 28 -11.72 -23.98 -9.65
N SER A 29 -11.96 -23.03 -8.76
CA SER A 29 -13.32 -22.52 -8.48
C SER A 29 -13.87 -21.78 -9.69
N PHE A 30 -13.04 -20.96 -10.32
CA PHE A 30 -13.39 -20.27 -11.57
C PHE A 30 -13.72 -21.25 -12.70
N LEU A 31 -12.91 -22.30 -12.91
CA LEU A 31 -13.13 -23.28 -13.96
C LEU A 31 -14.39 -24.12 -13.72
N LYS A 32 -14.71 -24.49 -12.47
CA LYS A 32 -15.92 -25.20 -12.11
C LYS A 32 -17.22 -24.42 -12.36
N ALA A 33 -17.16 -23.10 -12.53
CA ALA A 33 -18.32 -22.29 -12.90
C ALA A 33 -18.79 -22.56 -14.35
N PHE A 34 -18.00 -23.22 -15.17
CA PHE A 34 -18.35 -23.63 -16.53
C PHE A 34 -18.85 -25.08 -16.50
N PRO A 35 -20.14 -25.35 -16.87
CA PRO A 35 -20.74 -26.68 -16.75
C PRO A 35 -20.13 -27.72 -17.71
N ASP A 36 -19.65 -27.23 -18.87
CA ASP A 36 -19.08 -28.05 -19.93
C ASP A 36 -17.59 -27.80 -20.02
N HIS A 37 -16.75 -28.84 -19.94
CA HIS A 37 -15.29 -28.75 -20.15
C HIS A 37 -14.55 -27.79 -19.19
N ASN A 38 -14.60 -28.10 -17.91
CA ASN A 38 -13.93 -27.26 -16.89
C ASN A 38 -12.39 -27.36 -16.87
N ASN A 39 -11.79 -28.32 -17.59
CA ASN A 39 -10.33 -28.46 -17.83
C ASN A 39 -9.47 -28.32 -16.56
N LEU A 40 -9.88 -28.94 -15.46
CA LEU A 40 -9.20 -28.81 -14.16
C LEU A 40 -7.76 -29.31 -14.18
N GLU A 41 -7.42 -30.24 -15.06
CA GLU A 41 -6.07 -30.77 -15.28
C GLU A 41 -5.08 -29.67 -15.69
N THR A 42 -5.55 -28.63 -16.39
CA THR A 42 -4.71 -27.53 -16.85
C THR A 42 -4.16 -26.65 -15.73
N VAL A 43 -4.74 -26.73 -14.53
CA VAL A 43 -4.24 -26.00 -13.34
C VAL A 43 -2.83 -26.47 -13.00
N GLU A 44 -2.60 -27.77 -13.04
CA GLU A 44 -1.26 -28.32 -12.76
C GLU A 44 -0.26 -28.01 -13.88
N ASP A 45 -0.71 -27.97 -15.12
CA ASP A 45 0.15 -27.57 -16.25
C ASP A 45 0.57 -26.10 -16.15
N ILE A 46 -0.35 -25.21 -15.74
CA ILE A 46 -0.01 -23.83 -15.46
C ILE A 46 0.94 -23.72 -14.28
N ARG A 47 0.72 -24.48 -13.19
CA ARG A 47 1.60 -24.49 -12.03
C ARG A 47 3.05 -24.83 -12.39
N LYS A 48 3.26 -25.87 -13.19
CA LYS A 48 4.60 -26.35 -13.60
C LYS A 48 5.43 -25.32 -14.37
N LYS A 49 4.77 -24.41 -15.07
CA LYS A 49 5.42 -23.35 -15.86
C LYS A 49 5.31 -21.96 -15.23
N SER A 50 4.90 -21.89 -13.96
CA SER A 50 4.77 -20.64 -13.22
C SER A 50 5.92 -20.46 -12.24
N SER A 51 6.38 -19.22 -12.09
CA SER A 51 7.34 -18.83 -11.06
C SER A 51 7.10 -17.40 -10.59
N VAL A 52 7.74 -17.02 -9.48
CA VAL A 52 7.70 -15.65 -8.98
C VAL A 52 8.85 -14.86 -9.57
N LEU A 53 8.53 -13.68 -10.09
CA LEU A 53 9.47 -12.65 -10.52
C LEU A 53 8.99 -11.31 -9.97
N PRO A 54 9.56 -10.84 -8.84
CA PRO A 54 9.20 -9.56 -8.27
C PRO A 54 9.40 -8.39 -9.23
N LEU A 55 8.58 -7.35 -9.11
CA LEU A 55 8.71 -6.17 -9.95
C LEU A 55 10.03 -5.46 -9.67
N ALA A 56 10.81 -5.22 -10.73
CA ALA A 56 11.98 -4.36 -10.66
C ALA A 56 11.54 -2.89 -10.60
N LEU A 57 11.89 -2.21 -9.51
CA LEU A 57 11.59 -0.79 -9.30
C LEU A 57 12.87 0.03 -9.38
N ASP A 58 12.86 1.10 -10.17
CA ASP A 58 13.94 2.09 -10.18
C ASP A 58 13.80 3.03 -8.97
N LEU A 59 14.24 2.56 -7.82
CA LEU A 59 14.16 3.32 -6.58
C LEU A 59 15.17 4.47 -6.51
N LYS A 60 16.30 4.35 -7.20
CA LYS A 60 17.36 5.39 -7.20
C LYS A 60 16.89 6.72 -7.80
N LYS A 61 15.85 6.70 -8.63
CA LYS A 61 15.25 7.94 -9.16
C LYS A 61 14.77 8.90 -8.06
N PHE A 62 14.44 8.38 -6.87
CA PHE A 62 14.00 9.19 -5.72
C PHE A 62 15.13 9.98 -5.05
N ASP A 63 16.39 9.54 -5.17
CA ASP A 63 17.54 10.14 -4.48
C ASP A 63 17.76 11.61 -4.85
N LYS A 64 17.47 11.97 -6.10
CA LYS A 64 17.59 13.37 -6.59
C LYS A 64 16.67 14.34 -5.85
N HIS A 65 15.62 13.84 -5.22
CA HIS A 65 14.60 14.61 -4.54
C HIS A 65 14.71 14.52 -3.01
N LYS A 66 15.73 13.79 -2.52
CA LYS A 66 16.01 13.69 -1.08
C LYS A 66 16.43 15.08 -0.56
N PRO A 67 15.70 15.66 0.38
CA PRO A 67 16.04 16.99 0.87
C PRO A 67 17.37 16.98 1.64
N ILE A 68 18.20 18.02 1.43
CA ILE A 68 19.49 18.20 2.14
C ILE A 68 19.23 18.44 3.64
N LYS A 69 18.15 19.16 3.97
CA LYS A 69 17.66 19.36 5.33
C LYS A 69 16.19 18.99 5.39
N PHE A 70 15.83 18.14 6.34
CA PHE A 70 14.44 17.80 6.62
C PHE A 70 13.82 18.82 7.56
N GLU A 71 13.08 19.77 7.03
CA GLU A 71 12.21 20.65 7.79
C GLU A 71 10.80 20.05 7.83
N LYS A 72 10.65 18.95 8.57
CA LYS A 72 9.33 18.33 8.75
C LYS A 72 8.49 19.11 9.76
N PRO A 73 7.16 19.19 9.57
CA PRO A 73 6.25 19.72 10.58
C PRO A 73 6.49 19.05 11.94
N LYS A 74 6.19 19.74 13.05
CA LYS A 74 6.27 19.11 14.40
C LYS A 74 5.37 17.89 14.51
N ARG A 75 4.18 17.95 13.92
CA ARG A 75 3.20 16.87 13.86
C ARG A 75 3.59 15.80 12.82
N ALA A 76 3.14 14.57 13.04
CA ALA A 76 3.37 13.46 12.14
C ALA A 76 2.75 13.71 10.76
N VAL A 77 3.45 13.36 9.69
CA VAL A 77 2.93 13.42 8.32
C VAL A 77 2.51 12.03 7.88
N ILE A 78 1.21 11.84 7.75
CA ILE A 78 0.59 10.58 7.31
C ILE A 78 0.42 10.63 5.80
N LEU A 79 0.80 9.55 5.13
CA LEU A 79 0.74 9.42 3.68
C LEU A 79 -0.35 8.43 3.28
N TRP A 80 -1.07 8.79 2.24
CA TRP A 80 -1.82 7.90 1.36
C TRP A 80 -1.24 8.05 -0.05
N ASN A 81 -0.72 6.98 -0.65
CA ASN A 81 -0.15 7.00 -2.00
C ASN A 81 -0.71 5.88 -2.90
N HIS A 82 -1.98 5.56 -2.74
CA HIS A 82 -2.69 4.57 -3.54
C HIS A 82 -3.69 5.26 -4.47
N ARG A 83 -4.08 4.55 -5.55
CA ARG A 83 -5.22 4.97 -6.37
C ARG A 83 -6.47 5.12 -5.53
N TRP A 84 -7.35 6.02 -5.91
CA TRP A 84 -8.59 6.27 -5.18
C TRP A 84 -9.66 5.26 -5.56
N GLU A 85 -9.46 4.01 -5.16
CA GLU A 85 -10.31 2.88 -5.46
C GLU A 85 -10.77 2.16 -4.19
N TYR A 86 -11.90 1.45 -4.30
CA TYR A 86 -12.52 0.75 -3.16
C TYR A 86 -11.63 -0.37 -2.59
N ASP A 87 -10.81 -1.01 -3.43
CA ASP A 87 -9.91 -2.10 -3.04
C ASP A 87 -8.75 -1.64 -2.14
N LYS A 88 -8.52 -0.33 -2.06
CA LYS A 88 -7.56 0.27 -1.11
C LYS A 88 -8.20 0.59 0.26
N ASN A 89 -9.52 0.37 0.38
CA ASN A 89 -10.31 0.54 1.61
C ASN A 89 -10.12 1.91 2.28
N PRO A 90 -10.41 3.01 1.54
CA PRO A 90 -10.27 4.36 2.07
C PRO A 90 -11.18 4.61 3.28
N GLU A 91 -12.30 3.88 3.38
CA GLU A 91 -13.22 3.97 4.52
C GLU A 91 -12.51 3.65 5.83
N GLN A 92 -11.77 2.56 5.90
CA GLN A 92 -11.02 2.18 7.11
C GLN A 92 -9.95 3.22 7.45
N PHE A 93 -9.22 3.69 6.43
CA PHE A 93 -8.15 4.67 6.60
C PHE A 93 -8.69 6.01 7.15
N PHE A 94 -9.67 6.59 6.48
CA PHE A 94 -10.17 7.90 6.87
C PHE A 94 -11.01 7.87 8.14
N ASN A 95 -11.79 6.81 8.39
CA ASN A 95 -12.53 6.69 9.66
C ASN A 95 -11.59 6.65 10.86
N ALA A 96 -10.45 5.94 10.77
CA ALA A 96 -9.45 5.97 11.83
C ALA A 96 -8.86 7.38 12.03
N LEU A 97 -8.62 8.14 10.96
CA LEU A 97 -8.15 9.52 11.08
C LEU A 97 -9.21 10.46 11.67
N PHE A 98 -10.49 10.28 11.35
CA PHE A 98 -11.58 11.04 11.96
C PHE A 98 -11.65 10.80 13.47
N GLU A 99 -11.59 9.53 13.90
CA GLU A 99 -11.57 9.19 15.33
C GLU A 99 -10.36 9.82 16.04
N LEU A 100 -9.18 9.80 15.43
CA LEU A 100 -7.99 10.40 16.00
C LEU A 100 -8.11 11.94 16.13
N ASP A 101 -8.66 12.59 15.12
CA ASP A 101 -8.90 14.04 15.14
C ASP A 101 -9.93 14.42 16.22
N GLU A 102 -11.03 13.68 16.33
CA GLU A 102 -12.05 13.86 17.38
C GLU A 102 -11.47 13.68 18.80
N HIS A 103 -10.44 12.85 18.95
CA HIS A 103 -9.69 12.69 20.22
C HIS A 103 -8.57 13.72 20.41
N GLY A 104 -8.47 14.72 19.54
CA GLY A 104 -7.47 15.79 19.65
C GLY A 104 -6.04 15.36 19.29
N ILE A 105 -5.85 14.25 18.60
CA ILE A 105 -4.53 13.79 18.12
C ILE A 105 -4.15 14.61 16.88
N ASP A 106 -3.04 15.36 16.97
CA ASP A 106 -2.59 16.23 15.89
C ASP A 106 -1.70 15.51 14.88
N PHE A 107 -2.00 15.67 13.59
CA PHE A 107 -1.23 15.12 12.46
C PHE A 107 -1.35 16.00 11.23
N SER A 108 -0.52 15.74 10.23
CA SER A 108 -0.66 16.26 8.86
C SER A 108 -0.97 15.13 7.91
N LEU A 109 -1.66 15.45 6.82
CA LEU A 109 -2.11 14.46 5.85
C LEU A 109 -1.67 14.83 4.43
N VAL A 110 -1.06 13.87 3.75
CA VAL A 110 -0.74 13.90 2.32
C VAL A 110 -1.52 12.77 1.65
N VAL A 111 -2.45 13.12 0.76
CA VAL A 111 -3.25 12.17 -0.01
C VAL A 111 -2.85 12.30 -1.47
N LEU A 112 -2.05 11.35 -1.93
CA LEU A 112 -1.65 11.18 -3.32
C LEU A 112 -2.52 10.14 -4.00
N GLY A 113 -2.43 10.06 -5.31
CA GLY A 113 -3.00 9.00 -6.11
C GLY A 113 -3.94 9.50 -7.20
N GLU A 114 -4.07 8.68 -8.21
CA GLU A 114 -4.94 8.92 -9.34
C GLU A 114 -6.40 8.78 -8.90
N SER A 115 -7.20 9.78 -9.24
CA SER A 115 -8.65 9.75 -9.06
C SER A 115 -9.33 9.63 -10.42
N TYR A 116 -10.18 8.63 -10.56
CA TYR A 116 -11.04 8.50 -11.74
C TYR A 116 -12.37 9.23 -11.52
N GLU A 117 -13.15 9.41 -12.60
CA GLU A 117 -14.49 10.05 -12.51
C GLU A 117 -15.39 9.44 -11.42
N LYS A 118 -15.25 8.13 -11.20
CA LYS A 118 -15.95 7.40 -10.13
C LYS A 118 -14.94 6.92 -9.08
N HIS A 119 -14.78 7.67 -8.02
CA HIS A 119 -13.98 7.29 -6.86
C HIS A 119 -14.86 7.25 -5.60
N PRO A 120 -14.44 6.55 -4.52
CA PRO A 120 -15.20 6.48 -3.28
C PRO A 120 -15.51 7.87 -2.70
N ALA A 121 -16.77 8.09 -2.30
CA ALA A 121 -17.24 9.36 -1.71
C ALA A 121 -16.43 9.76 -0.46
N MET A 122 -15.79 8.80 0.19
CA MET A 122 -14.98 9.00 1.39
C MET A 122 -13.88 10.04 1.19
N PHE A 123 -13.29 10.15 -0.02
CA PHE A 123 -12.27 11.17 -0.31
C PHE A 123 -12.85 12.59 -0.22
N ALA A 124 -14.05 12.83 -0.74
CA ALA A 124 -14.70 14.15 -0.63
C ALA A 124 -15.05 14.49 0.81
N ILE A 125 -15.53 13.52 1.58
CA ILE A 125 -15.82 13.66 3.02
C ILE A 125 -14.53 14.00 3.77
N ALA A 126 -13.44 13.26 3.52
CA ALA A 126 -12.16 13.47 4.18
C ALA A 126 -11.56 14.83 3.85
N LYS A 127 -11.65 15.28 2.59
CA LYS A 127 -11.20 16.61 2.18
C LYS A 127 -11.88 17.74 2.95
N THR A 128 -13.15 17.54 3.30
CA THR A 128 -13.90 18.53 4.07
C THR A 128 -13.63 18.42 5.58
N LYS A 129 -13.70 17.21 6.14
CA LYS A 129 -13.54 16.98 7.58
C LYS A 129 -12.13 17.27 8.10
N LEU A 130 -11.09 16.96 7.31
CA LEU A 130 -9.69 17.09 7.68
C LEU A 130 -8.98 18.26 6.98
N ALA A 131 -9.73 19.28 6.53
CA ALA A 131 -9.20 20.37 5.71
C ALA A 131 -7.99 21.08 6.34
N ASP A 132 -7.96 21.26 7.66
CA ASP A 132 -6.88 21.90 8.41
C ASP A 132 -5.64 21.00 8.61
N LYS A 133 -5.74 19.70 8.33
CA LYS A 133 -4.66 18.70 8.41
C LYS A 133 -3.97 18.48 7.07
N ILE A 134 -4.63 18.81 5.95
CA ILE A 134 -4.20 18.47 4.60
C ILE A 134 -3.03 19.35 4.17
N LEU A 135 -1.91 18.73 3.80
CA LEU A 135 -0.77 19.39 3.13
C LEU A 135 -0.87 19.26 1.61
N HIS A 136 -1.36 18.11 1.12
CA HIS A 136 -1.62 17.86 -0.29
C HIS A 136 -2.79 16.90 -0.45
N PHE A 137 -3.61 17.11 -1.50
CA PHE A 137 -4.76 16.25 -1.76
C PHE A 137 -5.05 16.18 -3.27
N GLY A 138 -4.64 15.08 -3.89
CA GLY A 138 -4.84 14.85 -5.31
C GLY A 138 -3.68 14.13 -5.98
N TYR A 139 -3.71 14.11 -7.31
CA TYR A 139 -2.63 13.57 -8.12
C TYR A 139 -1.44 14.53 -8.11
N ALA A 140 -0.23 14.00 -7.98
CA ALA A 140 0.99 14.79 -8.15
C ALA A 140 1.21 15.09 -9.64
N GLU A 141 1.43 16.35 -10.01
CA GLU A 141 1.52 16.78 -11.42
C GLU A 141 2.69 16.10 -12.16
N ASN A 142 3.74 15.77 -11.43
CA ASN A 142 4.94 15.14 -11.98
C ASN A 142 5.63 14.26 -10.92
N PHE A 143 6.65 13.51 -11.38
CA PHE A 143 7.41 12.64 -10.50
C PHE A 143 8.16 13.39 -9.40
N ASP A 144 8.65 14.60 -9.66
CA ASP A 144 9.41 15.41 -8.70
C ASP A 144 8.54 15.78 -7.50
N GLU A 145 7.29 16.16 -7.74
CA GLU A 145 6.32 16.44 -6.69
C GLU A 145 5.97 15.18 -5.90
N TYR A 146 5.70 14.06 -6.59
CA TYR A 146 5.45 12.77 -5.95
C TYR A 146 6.59 12.37 -5.01
N ALA A 147 7.84 12.40 -5.51
CA ALA A 147 9.01 12.03 -4.73
C ALA A 147 9.23 12.94 -3.51
N LYS A 148 9.03 14.26 -3.65
CA LYS A 148 9.12 15.21 -2.53
C LYS A 148 8.12 14.88 -1.42
N TRP A 149 6.86 14.55 -1.77
CA TRP A 149 5.86 14.17 -0.78
C TRP A 149 6.23 12.87 -0.06
N LEU A 150 6.79 11.88 -0.76
CA LEU A 150 7.26 10.66 -0.13
C LEU A 150 8.37 10.96 0.89
N TRP A 151 9.37 11.75 0.52
CA TRP A 151 10.45 12.14 1.45
C TRP A 151 9.95 12.95 2.65
N GLN A 152 8.86 13.69 2.52
CA GLN A 152 8.29 14.46 3.62
C GLN A 152 7.41 13.63 4.57
N ALA A 153 6.86 12.54 4.12
CA ALA A 153 6.01 11.68 4.92
C ALA A 153 6.79 10.97 6.04
N ASP A 154 6.13 10.65 7.12
CA ASP A 154 6.68 9.88 8.23
C ASP A 154 6.16 8.45 8.26
N MET A 155 4.91 8.25 7.90
CA MET A 155 4.28 6.94 7.95
C MET A 155 3.25 6.74 6.84
N LEU A 156 3.10 5.47 6.44
CA LEU A 156 2.15 5.00 5.45
C LEU A 156 1.26 3.90 6.06
N PRO A 157 0.09 4.24 6.63
CA PRO A 157 -0.91 3.25 6.99
C PRO A 157 -1.58 2.68 5.74
N VAL A 158 -1.50 1.37 5.55
CA VAL A 158 -2.07 0.67 4.39
C VAL A 158 -3.30 -0.12 4.82
N THR A 159 -4.41 0.07 4.14
CA THR A 159 -5.70 -0.57 4.45
C THR A 159 -6.21 -1.49 3.33
N SER A 160 -5.44 -1.65 2.26
CA SER A 160 -5.82 -2.41 1.06
C SER A 160 -6.37 -3.79 1.37
N ILE A 161 -7.42 -4.17 0.65
CA ILE A 161 -8.04 -5.50 0.68
C ILE A 161 -7.63 -6.33 -0.55
N GLN A 162 -7.04 -5.69 -1.56
CA GLN A 162 -6.48 -6.34 -2.73
C GLN A 162 -5.19 -5.64 -3.15
N ASP A 163 -4.10 -6.41 -3.21
CA ASP A 163 -2.80 -5.98 -3.74
C ASP A 163 -1.93 -7.21 -3.98
N PHE A 164 -1.27 -7.29 -5.13
CA PHE A 164 -0.42 -8.42 -5.49
C PHE A 164 1.06 -8.16 -5.33
N PHE A 165 1.45 -6.90 -5.06
CA PHE A 165 2.85 -6.55 -4.86
C PHE A 165 3.01 -5.33 -3.93
N GLY A 166 2.36 -4.20 -4.22
CA GLY A 166 2.48 -2.99 -3.41
C GLY A 166 3.67 -2.11 -3.78
N ALA A 167 3.90 -1.87 -5.08
CA ALA A 167 5.01 -1.04 -5.56
C ALA A 167 5.10 0.33 -4.86
N SER A 168 3.97 1.01 -4.67
CA SER A 168 3.91 2.31 -3.98
C SER A 168 4.36 2.24 -2.51
N ILE A 169 4.18 1.08 -1.87
CA ILE A 169 4.64 0.85 -0.49
C ILE A 169 6.16 0.76 -0.46
N ILE A 170 6.75 0.01 -1.40
CA ILE A 170 8.21 -0.12 -1.52
C ILE A 170 8.85 1.23 -1.85
N GLU A 171 8.26 2.03 -2.74
CA GLU A 171 8.71 3.39 -3.05
C GLU A 171 8.69 4.29 -1.80
N ALA A 172 7.62 4.22 -1.00
CA ALA A 172 7.53 4.97 0.25
C ALA A 172 8.57 4.49 1.27
N MET A 173 8.75 3.19 1.44
CA MET A 173 9.77 2.63 2.33
C MET A 173 11.18 3.07 1.93
N TYR A 174 11.48 3.10 0.63
CA TYR A 174 12.76 3.62 0.13
C TYR A 174 12.99 5.09 0.50
N CYS A 175 11.93 5.88 0.54
CA CYS A 175 11.96 7.28 0.99
C CYS A 175 11.88 7.42 2.53
N ASN A 176 12.19 6.38 3.29
CA ASN A 176 12.15 6.35 4.76
C ASN A 176 10.77 6.58 5.38
N VAL A 177 9.71 6.29 4.66
CA VAL A 177 8.35 6.29 5.22
C VAL A 177 8.12 4.98 5.94
N VAL A 178 7.74 5.04 7.21
CA VAL A 178 7.51 3.84 8.03
C VAL A 178 6.13 3.25 7.70
N PRO A 179 6.04 2.03 7.14
CA PRO A 179 4.78 1.44 6.80
C PRO A 179 4.06 0.90 8.04
N LEU A 180 2.73 0.93 8.04
CA LEU A 180 1.86 0.18 8.94
C LEU A 180 0.94 -0.68 8.09
N LEU A 181 1.24 -1.96 7.99
CA LEU A 181 0.67 -2.89 7.00
C LEU A 181 -0.34 -3.84 7.63
N PRO A 182 -1.41 -4.23 6.92
CA PRO A 182 -2.21 -5.37 7.35
C PRO A 182 -1.42 -6.67 7.16
N GLU A 183 -1.55 -7.61 8.09
CA GLU A 183 -0.87 -8.92 8.02
C GLU A 183 -1.58 -9.83 7.00
N ARG A 184 -1.53 -9.42 5.73
CA ARG A 184 -2.17 -10.12 4.60
C ARG A 184 -1.58 -9.73 3.26
N LEU A 185 -2.07 -10.36 2.19
CA LEU A 185 -1.67 -10.10 0.79
C LEU A 185 -0.16 -10.38 0.58
N ALA A 186 0.49 -9.64 -0.31
CA ALA A 186 1.93 -9.78 -0.55
C ALA A 186 2.81 -9.07 0.49
N TYR A 187 2.24 -8.33 1.44
CA TYR A 187 3.01 -7.46 2.34
C TYR A 187 3.98 -8.20 3.27
N PRO A 188 3.66 -9.40 3.80
CA PRO A 188 4.62 -10.18 4.58
C PRO A 188 5.90 -10.52 3.84
N GLU A 189 5.87 -10.60 2.50
CA GLU A 189 7.05 -10.89 1.67
C GLU A 189 8.05 -9.71 1.62
N HIS A 190 7.63 -8.49 1.95
CA HIS A 190 8.48 -7.30 1.92
C HIS A 190 9.21 -7.01 3.23
N ILE A 191 8.77 -7.60 4.33
CA ILE A 191 9.28 -7.31 5.67
C ILE A 191 9.88 -8.59 6.28
N PRO A 192 11.15 -8.59 6.69
CA PRO A 192 11.72 -9.73 7.40
C PRO A 192 10.90 -10.11 8.63
N GLU A 193 10.70 -11.41 8.88
CA GLU A 193 9.80 -11.96 9.91
C GLU A 193 10.04 -11.37 11.30
N GLN A 194 11.30 -11.13 11.66
CA GLN A 194 11.68 -10.54 12.94
C GLN A 194 11.09 -9.14 13.20
N PHE A 195 10.63 -8.46 12.14
CA PHE A 195 10.04 -7.13 12.24
C PHE A 195 8.51 -7.12 12.07
N HIS A 196 7.88 -8.30 11.85
CA HIS A 196 6.43 -8.37 11.63
C HIS A 196 5.63 -7.75 12.79
N SER A 197 5.99 -8.01 14.03
CA SER A 197 5.31 -7.43 15.21
C SER A 197 5.34 -5.88 15.20
N THR A 198 6.38 -5.30 14.60
CA THR A 198 6.56 -3.85 14.49
C THR A 198 5.72 -3.28 13.37
N PHE A 199 5.76 -3.86 12.17
CA PHE A 199 5.19 -3.23 10.98
C PHE A 199 3.78 -3.69 10.63
N PHE A 200 3.33 -4.85 11.14
CA PHE A 200 2.00 -5.36 10.83
C PHE A 200 0.97 -5.05 11.92
N TYR A 201 -0.27 -4.93 11.48
CA TYR A 201 -1.43 -4.81 12.35
C TYR A 201 -2.48 -5.87 12.01
N LYS A 202 -3.28 -6.25 13.01
CA LYS A 202 -4.53 -6.99 12.82
C LYS A 202 -5.68 -6.02 12.77
N GLN A 203 -6.77 -6.39 12.10
CA GLN A 203 -7.91 -5.51 11.85
C GLN A 203 -8.40 -4.78 13.10
N GLU A 204 -8.48 -5.51 14.21
CA GLU A 204 -8.99 -5.02 15.50
C GLU A 204 -8.07 -4.01 16.20
N ASN A 205 -6.80 -3.90 15.82
CA ASN A 205 -5.85 -3.02 16.50
C ASN A 205 -5.27 -1.91 15.61
N PHE A 206 -5.83 -1.71 14.41
CA PHE A 206 -5.33 -0.72 13.45
C PHE A 206 -5.28 0.70 14.03
N ALA A 207 -6.40 1.21 14.54
CA ALA A 207 -6.49 2.59 15.06
C ALA A 207 -5.53 2.80 16.25
N ILE A 208 -5.43 1.83 17.16
CA ILE A 208 -4.53 1.90 18.32
C ILE A 208 -3.06 1.94 17.88
N LYS A 209 -2.67 1.10 16.91
CA LYS A 209 -1.28 1.09 16.39
C LYS A 209 -0.98 2.39 15.63
N LEU A 210 -1.93 2.90 14.86
CA LEU A 210 -1.79 4.17 14.17
C LEU A 210 -1.60 5.32 15.14
N GLN A 211 -2.45 5.42 16.16
CA GLN A 211 -2.33 6.43 17.22
C GLN A 211 -0.95 6.41 17.88
N ARG A 212 -0.49 5.24 18.31
CA ARG A 212 0.84 5.10 18.93
C ARG A 212 1.94 5.62 18.02
N ARG A 213 1.91 5.29 16.73
CA ARG A 213 2.92 5.76 15.78
C ARG A 213 2.90 7.27 15.57
N ILE A 214 1.72 7.88 15.55
CA ILE A 214 1.60 9.34 15.47
C ILE A 214 2.23 9.98 16.71
N MET A 215 1.96 9.46 17.89
CA MET A 215 2.53 9.96 19.16
C MET A 215 4.04 9.76 19.25
N ASP A 216 4.55 8.68 18.68
CA ASP A 216 5.99 8.33 18.69
C ASP A 216 6.76 8.88 17.47
N VAL A 217 6.22 9.86 16.73
CA VAL A 217 6.81 10.35 15.48
C VAL A 217 8.25 10.85 15.63
N SER A 218 8.59 11.45 16.77
CA SER A 218 9.98 11.88 17.06
C SER A 218 10.93 10.70 17.09
N TYR A 219 10.53 9.58 17.69
CA TYR A 219 11.29 8.34 17.70
C TYR A 219 11.43 7.74 16.29
N LEU A 220 10.36 7.70 15.51
CA LEU A 220 10.39 7.24 14.12
C LEU A 220 11.39 8.02 13.27
N ARG A 221 11.43 9.34 13.43
CA ARG A 221 12.39 10.22 12.71
C ARG A 221 13.84 9.95 13.08
N VAL A 222 14.12 9.66 14.34
CA VAL A 222 15.48 9.30 14.79
C VAL A 222 15.92 7.95 14.23
N MET A 223 15.03 6.98 14.17
CA MET A 223 15.33 5.66 13.57
C MET A 223 15.68 5.79 12.09
N ASN A 224 14.97 6.62 11.35
CA ASN A 224 15.18 6.81 9.91
C ASN A 224 16.49 7.57 9.58
N THR A 225 17.08 8.29 10.52
CA THR A 225 18.37 9.02 10.30
C THR A 225 19.59 8.15 10.55
N ARG A 226 19.46 6.93 11.05
CA ARG A 226 20.56 6.03 11.39
C ARG A 226 20.83 4.95 10.33
N GLN A 227 20.14 4.99 9.20
CA GLN A 227 20.39 4.17 8.02
C GLN A 227 21.00 5.03 6.91
#